data_0b1d37d859540d508287fabbdd4541b7
#
_entry.id   0b1d37d859540d508287fabbdd4541b7
#
_cell.length_a   1.000
_cell.length_b   1.000
_cell.length_c   1.000
_cell.angle_alpha   90.00
_cell.angle_beta   90.00
_cell.angle_gamma   90.00
#
_symmetry.space_group_name_H-M   'P 1'
#
loop_
_entity.id
_entity.type
_entity.pdbx_description
1 polymer ?
#
loop_
_entity_poly.entity_id
_entity_poly.type
_entity_poly.pdbx_seq_one_letter_code
_entity_poly.pdbx_strand_id
1 'polypeptide(L)'
;MICFTRILLKDFIKKHNPPTPTKETIENFEKEINSLLENAPRQDDEEFQKNEINKFLKNTYGYDCNTRKKVDSAIRVDGEVRVLIEVKALNKKTEFPKNRENPLSKAFCQMVLYFLKETEKNNSLKHTIICNAHEFFLFDCKDLLFLNEDKRIKDFYKKCVKKEGTDPKTKKFYSDLEEYLKKDFEGELRYTHFNLSSYDPK
;
A
#
# COMPACT_ATOMS: atom_id res chain seq x y z
N MET A 1 -16.24 -6.21 -14.28
CA MET A 1 -15.89 -5.26 -13.19
C MET A 1 -15.16 -6.01 -12.10
N ILE A 2 -14.03 -5.49 -11.62
CA ILE A 2 -13.32 -6.10 -10.48
C ILE A 2 -14.21 -6.14 -9.24
N CYS A 3 -14.24 -7.27 -8.54
CA CYS A 3 -14.88 -7.41 -7.24
C CYS A 3 -13.82 -7.32 -6.14
N PHE A 4 -14.08 -6.51 -5.12
CA PHE A 4 -13.21 -6.40 -3.95
C PHE A 4 -13.85 -7.08 -2.75
N THR A 5 -13.16 -8.06 -2.17
CA THR A 5 -13.64 -8.81 -1.00
C THR A 5 -12.80 -8.45 0.23
N ARG A 6 -13.43 -7.80 1.19
CA ARG A 6 -12.78 -7.42 2.43
C ARG A 6 -12.64 -8.60 3.38
N ILE A 7 -11.40 -8.90 3.79
CA ILE A 7 -11.08 -9.83 4.87
C ILE A 7 -10.98 -9.04 6.18
N LEU A 8 -11.66 -9.50 7.21
CA LEU A 8 -11.58 -8.84 8.51
C LEU A 8 -10.16 -8.96 9.08
N LEU A 9 -9.69 -7.94 9.78
CA LEU A 9 -8.34 -7.92 10.37
C LEU A 9 -8.06 -9.14 11.25
N LYS A 10 -9.06 -9.58 12.05
CA LYS A 10 -8.93 -10.79 12.88
C LYS A 10 -8.67 -12.07 12.06
N ASP A 11 -9.30 -12.19 10.89
CA ASP A 11 -9.15 -13.36 10.02
C ASP A 11 -7.81 -13.31 9.27
N PHE A 12 -7.36 -12.10 8.89
CA PHE A 12 -6.02 -11.88 8.36
C PHE A 12 -4.94 -12.27 9.38
N ILE A 13 -5.06 -11.80 10.63
CA ILE A 13 -4.13 -12.15 11.71
C ILE A 13 -4.11 -13.68 11.93
N LYS A 14 -5.28 -14.31 11.99
CA LYS A 14 -5.38 -15.77 12.11
C LYS A 14 -4.71 -16.53 10.96
N LYS A 15 -4.90 -16.06 9.73
CA LYS A 15 -4.26 -16.65 8.51
C LYS A 15 -2.75 -16.59 8.57
N HIS A 16 -2.19 -15.46 9.00
CA HIS A 16 -0.74 -15.22 8.99
C HIS A 16 -0.03 -15.62 10.29
N ASN A 17 -0.79 -15.87 11.35
CA ASN A 17 -0.32 -16.31 12.67
C ASN A 17 0.98 -15.58 13.11
N PRO A 18 0.97 -14.23 13.18
CA PRO A 18 2.16 -13.50 13.58
C PRO A 18 2.52 -13.82 15.05
N PRO A 19 3.79 -13.67 15.42
CA PRO A 19 4.20 -13.82 16.83
C PRO A 19 3.48 -12.79 17.70
N THR A 20 3.22 -13.18 18.96
CA THR A 20 2.67 -12.23 19.95
C THR A 20 3.65 -11.08 20.15
N PRO A 21 3.19 -9.82 20.10
CA PRO A 21 4.04 -8.67 20.35
C PRO A 21 4.69 -8.75 21.75
N THR A 22 5.94 -8.32 21.86
CA THR A 22 6.60 -8.17 23.15
C THR A 22 6.03 -6.95 23.89
N LYS A 23 6.24 -6.89 25.20
CA LYS A 23 5.86 -5.73 26.01
C LYS A 23 6.48 -4.44 25.46
N GLU A 24 7.76 -4.48 25.11
CA GLU A 24 8.47 -3.35 24.49
C GLU A 24 7.81 -2.91 23.17
N THR A 25 7.42 -3.86 22.31
CA THR A 25 6.72 -3.53 21.06
C THR A 25 5.38 -2.83 21.31
N ILE A 26 4.64 -3.26 22.34
CA ILE A 26 3.37 -2.64 22.72
C ILE A 26 3.59 -1.22 23.23
N GLU A 27 4.55 -1.00 24.13
CA GLU A 27 4.91 0.32 24.68
C GLU A 27 5.37 1.27 23.56
N ASN A 28 6.22 0.78 22.65
CA ASN A 28 6.65 1.55 21.49
C ASN A 28 5.47 1.90 20.56
N PHE A 29 4.56 0.94 20.30
CA PHE A 29 3.37 1.19 19.51
C PHE A 29 2.50 2.31 20.09
N GLU A 30 2.19 2.25 21.38
CA GLU A 30 1.38 3.27 22.07
C GLU A 30 1.99 4.67 21.97
N LYS A 31 3.31 4.77 22.15
CA LYS A 31 4.03 6.04 22.01
C LYS A 31 4.03 6.56 20.57
N GLU A 32 4.42 5.71 19.63
CA GLU A 32 4.66 6.13 18.23
C GLU A 32 3.35 6.33 17.46
N ILE A 33 2.25 5.61 17.81
CA ILE A 33 0.95 5.85 17.20
C ILE A 33 0.39 7.23 17.58
N ASN A 34 0.51 7.63 18.83
CA ASN A 34 0.11 8.97 19.29
C ASN A 34 0.92 10.05 18.55
N SER A 35 2.24 9.86 18.45
CA SER A 35 3.10 10.78 17.70
C SER A 35 2.70 10.88 16.22
N LEU A 36 2.40 9.77 15.56
CA LEU A 36 1.94 9.74 14.17
C LEU A 36 0.63 10.52 14.00
N LEU A 37 -0.38 10.21 14.83
CA LEU A 37 -1.71 10.81 14.74
C LEU A 37 -1.70 12.32 15.04
N GLU A 38 -0.82 12.78 15.93
CA GLU A 38 -0.64 14.19 16.24
C GLU A 38 0.14 14.95 15.16
N ASN A 39 1.17 14.34 14.59
CA ASN A 39 2.08 15.03 13.66
C ASN A 39 1.54 15.03 12.22
N ALA A 40 0.99 13.93 11.74
CA ALA A 40 0.56 13.81 10.34
C ALA A 40 -0.39 14.94 9.87
N PRO A 41 -1.36 15.43 10.67
CA PRO A 41 -2.23 16.54 10.25
C PRO A 41 -1.54 17.91 10.23
N ARG A 42 -0.33 18.05 10.79
CA ARG A 42 0.34 19.36 10.89
C ARG A 42 0.82 19.91 9.55
N GLN A 43 1.07 19.02 8.59
CA GLN A 43 1.50 19.39 7.25
C GLN A 43 0.76 18.58 6.19
N ASP A 44 0.25 19.27 5.18
CA ASP A 44 -0.43 18.68 4.03
C ASP A 44 0.54 18.14 2.95
N ASP A 45 1.80 17.96 3.31
CA ASP A 45 2.86 17.46 2.45
C ASP A 45 2.92 15.92 2.49
N GLU A 46 2.89 15.30 1.32
CA GLU A 46 2.90 13.83 1.19
C GLU A 46 4.24 13.24 1.65
N GLU A 47 5.35 13.93 1.37
CA GLU A 47 6.69 13.48 1.80
C GLU A 47 6.84 13.55 3.33
N PHE A 48 6.29 14.61 3.94
CA PHE A 48 6.28 14.72 5.40
C PHE A 48 5.50 13.57 6.04
N GLN A 49 4.27 13.31 5.57
CA GLN A 49 3.42 12.24 6.14
C GLN A 49 4.01 10.85 5.89
N LYS A 50 4.66 10.63 4.76
CA LYS A 50 5.42 9.43 4.47
C LYS A 50 6.56 9.22 5.47
N ASN A 51 7.29 10.26 5.79
CA ASN A 51 8.38 10.21 6.77
C ASN A 51 7.86 9.89 8.18
N GLU A 52 6.71 10.44 8.59
CA GLU A 52 6.09 10.10 9.89
C GLU A 52 5.63 8.63 9.92
N ILE A 53 5.07 8.09 8.85
CA ILE A 53 4.71 6.66 8.75
C ILE A 53 5.98 5.78 8.82
N ASN A 54 7.03 6.12 8.09
CA ASN A 54 8.30 5.38 8.13
C ASN A 54 8.92 5.40 9.53
N LYS A 55 8.87 6.54 10.21
CA LYS A 55 9.32 6.69 11.60
C LYS A 55 8.52 5.81 12.54
N PHE A 56 7.19 5.82 12.43
CA PHE A 56 6.31 4.93 13.19
C PHE A 56 6.68 3.45 13.01
N LEU A 57 6.81 2.99 11.76
CA LEU A 57 7.16 1.60 11.46
C LEU A 57 8.55 1.22 11.98
N LYS A 58 9.53 2.10 11.83
CA LYS A 58 10.89 1.89 12.30
C LYS A 58 10.98 1.84 13.82
N ASN A 59 10.38 2.82 14.50
CA ASN A 59 10.51 2.95 15.95
C ASN A 59 9.68 1.90 16.70
N THR A 60 8.53 1.48 16.13
CA THR A 60 7.67 0.47 16.75
C THR A 60 8.20 -0.95 16.53
N TYR A 61 8.60 -1.27 15.30
CA TYR A 61 8.87 -2.65 14.89
C TYR A 61 10.32 -2.91 14.47
N GLY A 62 11.17 -1.88 14.44
CA GLY A 62 12.55 -2.01 13.97
C GLY A 62 12.67 -2.25 12.45
N TYR A 63 11.62 -1.97 11.67
CA TYR A 63 11.66 -2.24 10.24
C TYR A 63 12.66 -1.34 9.50
N ASP A 64 13.40 -1.93 8.54
CA ASP A 64 14.17 -1.18 7.56
C ASP A 64 13.23 -0.59 6.50
N CYS A 65 12.79 0.65 6.76
CA CYS A 65 11.91 1.41 5.87
C CYS A 65 12.72 2.45 5.13
N ASN A 66 12.78 2.33 3.80
CA ASN A 66 13.53 3.26 2.96
C ASN A 66 12.74 3.67 1.73
N THR A 67 12.82 4.97 1.41
CA THR A 67 12.42 5.51 0.10
C THR A 67 13.48 5.14 -0.93
N ARG A 68 13.15 4.36 -1.95
CA ARG A 68 14.03 4.13 -3.10
C ARG A 68 13.30 4.30 -4.41
N LYS A 69 13.88 5.10 -5.34
CA LYS A 69 13.56 5.17 -6.78
C LYS A 69 12.05 5.14 -7.11
N LYS A 70 11.30 6.17 -6.72
CA LYS A 70 9.88 6.36 -7.08
C LYS A 70 8.86 5.43 -6.40
N VAL A 71 9.26 4.55 -5.51
CA VAL A 71 8.36 3.87 -4.56
C VAL A 71 8.32 4.73 -3.31
N ASP A 72 7.13 5.04 -2.80
CA ASP A 72 7.00 5.93 -1.65
C ASP A 72 7.69 5.37 -0.42
N SER A 73 7.43 4.11 -0.09
CA SER A 73 8.14 3.41 0.98
C SER A 73 8.18 1.90 0.74
N ALA A 74 9.17 1.24 1.30
CA ALA A 74 9.28 -0.22 1.26
C ALA A 74 9.88 -0.74 2.57
N ILE A 75 9.34 -1.86 3.06
CA ILE A 75 9.94 -2.60 4.17
C ILE A 75 10.86 -3.67 3.58
N ARG A 76 12.09 -3.72 4.07
CA ARG A 76 13.12 -4.69 3.65
C ARG A 76 13.42 -5.67 4.77
N VAL A 77 13.70 -6.90 4.37
CA VAL A 77 14.24 -7.93 5.24
C VAL A 77 15.37 -8.60 4.47
N ASP A 78 16.55 -8.69 5.08
CA ASP A 78 17.76 -9.23 4.46
C ASP A 78 18.11 -8.57 3.10
N GLY A 79 17.88 -7.26 3.01
CA GLY A 79 18.13 -6.45 1.80
C GLY A 79 17.07 -6.56 0.70
N GLU A 80 16.13 -7.50 0.80
CA GLU A 80 15.03 -7.68 -0.16
C GLU A 80 13.76 -6.94 0.24
N VAL A 81 13.05 -6.39 -0.74
CA VAL A 81 11.74 -5.76 -0.52
C VAL A 81 10.71 -6.84 -0.20
N ARG A 82 10.11 -6.75 0.96
CA ARG A 82 9.02 -7.64 1.41
C ARG A 82 7.65 -6.97 1.37
N VAL A 83 7.61 -5.67 1.55
CA VAL A 83 6.36 -4.90 1.52
C VAL A 83 6.58 -3.61 0.74
N LEU A 84 5.68 -3.31 -0.18
CA LEU A 84 5.59 -2.00 -0.85
C LEU A 84 4.51 -1.18 -0.16
N ILE A 85 4.76 0.11 0.04
CA ILE A 85 3.82 1.02 0.68
C ILE A 85 3.62 2.25 -0.21
N GLU A 86 2.40 2.47 -0.66
CA GLU A 86 1.95 3.69 -1.32
C GLU A 86 1.30 4.58 -0.27
N VAL A 87 1.89 5.73 -0.01
CA VAL A 87 1.41 6.69 0.99
C VAL A 87 0.67 7.83 0.31
N LYS A 88 -0.43 8.28 0.88
CA LYS A 88 -1.13 9.49 0.47
C LYS A 88 -1.31 10.44 1.66
N ALA A 89 -1.13 11.72 1.41
CA ALA A 89 -1.42 12.72 2.42
C ALA A 89 -2.92 12.76 2.74
N LEU A 90 -3.27 13.11 3.99
CA LEU A 90 -4.65 13.14 4.49
C LEU A 90 -5.57 14.04 3.67
N ASN A 91 -5.04 15.11 3.07
CA ASN A 91 -5.76 16.03 2.20
C ASN A 91 -5.98 15.50 0.77
N LYS A 92 -5.28 14.44 0.33
CA LYS A 92 -5.37 13.84 -1.00
C LYS A 92 -6.55 12.86 -1.15
N LYS A 93 -7.72 13.23 -0.62
CA LYS A 93 -8.94 12.40 -0.59
C LYS A 93 -9.41 11.90 -1.95
N THR A 94 -9.10 12.63 -3.03
CA THR A 94 -9.47 12.23 -4.41
C THR A 94 -8.55 11.15 -4.98
N GLU A 95 -7.36 11.00 -4.45
CA GLU A 95 -6.37 10.01 -4.87
C GLU A 95 -6.38 8.75 -4.00
N PHE A 96 -6.93 8.84 -2.80
CA PHE A 96 -7.07 7.75 -1.82
C PHE A 96 -8.40 7.02 -2.00
N PRO A 97 -8.54 5.73 -1.57
CA PRO A 97 -9.82 5.04 -1.59
C PRO A 97 -10.94 5.83 -0.90
N LYS A 98 -12.06 6.06 -1.61
CA LYS A 98 -13.16 6.89 -1.11
C LYS A 98 -14.00 6.20 -0.04
N ASN A 99 -14.01 4.89 -0.03
CA ASN A 99 -14.73 4.09 0.96
C ASN A 99 -13.94 2.82 1.29
N ARG A 100 -14.34 2.18 2.37
CA ARG A 100 -13.66 0.99 2.89
C ARG A 100 -13.96 -0.29 2.10
N GLU A 101 -14.97 -0.28 1.25
CA GLU A 101 -15.44 -1.45 0.50
C GLU A 101 -14.89 -1.49 -0.93
N ASN A 102 -14.33 -0.37 -1.40
CA ASN A 102 -13.75 -0.30 -2.74
C ASN A 102 -12.42 0.48 -2.72
N PRO A 103 -11.28 -0.23 -2.65
CA PRO A 103 -9.96 0.39 -2.67
C PRO A 103 -9.54 0.94 -4.04
N LEU A 104 -10.32 0.75 -5.11
CA LEU A 104 -9.96 1.23 -6.44
C LEU A 104 -9.88 2.77 -6.46
N SER A 105 -8.69 3.26 -6.69
CA SER A 105 -8.32 4.67 -6.62
C SER A 105 -7.05 4.92 -7.41
N LYS A 106 -6.63 6.17 -7.53
CA LYS A 106 -5.32 6.48 -8.11
C LYS A 106 -4.18 5.83 -7.32
N ALA A 107 -4.23 5.85 -5.98
CA ALA A 107 -3.25 5.18 -5.12
C ALA A 107 -3.20 3.67 -5.38
N PHE A 108 -4.35 3.02 -5.60
CA PHE A 108 -4.40 1.61 -6.00
C PHE A 108 -3.66 1.38 -7.33
N CYS A 109 -3.92 2.21 -8.34
CA CYS A 109 -3.25 2.08 -9.64
C CYS A 109 -1.74 2.35 -9.55
N GLN A 110 -1.30 3.26 -8.68
CA GLN A 110 0.11 3.51 -8.38
C GLN A 110 0.75 2.28 -7.71
N MET A 111 0.10 1.74 -6.70
CA MET A 111 0.55 0.52 -6.02
C MET A 111 0.67 -0.66 -7.00
N VAL A 112 -0.30 -0.85 -7.90
CA VAL A 112 -0.22 -1.89 -8.94
C VAL A 112 0.98 -1.67 -9.86
N LEU A 113 1.26 -0.43 -10.28
CA LEU A 113 2.44 -0.15 -11.11
C LEU A 113 3.74 -0.54 -10.38
N TYR A 114 3.85 -0.24 -9.09
CA TYR A 114 5.04 -0.61 -8.31
C TYR A 114 5.13 -2.13 -8.08
N PHE A 115 4.00 -2.78 -7.83
CA PHE A 115 3.92 -4.23 -7.74
C PHE A 115 4.42 -4.91 -9.03
N LEU A 116 3.95 -4.48 -10.21
CA LEU A 116 4.38 -5.01 -11.50
C LEU A 116 5.89 -4.81 -11.72
N LYS A 117 6.43 -3.63 -11.38
CA LYS A 117 7.86 -3.33 -11.49
C LYS A 117 8.74 -4.16 -10.54
N GLU A 118 8.27 -4.35 -9.32
CA GLU A 118 9.04 -5.08 -8.32
C GLU A 118 9.06 -6.57 -8.64
N THR A 119 7.93 -7.15 -9.04
CA THR A 119 7.81 -8.58 -9.35
C THR A 119 8.61 -9.03 -10.57
N GLU A 120 9.06 -8.11 -11.44
CA GLU A 120 10.02 -8.45 -12.51
C GLU A 120 11.39 -8.90 -11.96
N LYS A 121 11.75 -8.50 -10.75
CA LYS A 121 13.09 -8.67 -10.18
C LYS A 121 13.11 -9.38 -8.83
N ASN A 122 11.97 -9.47 -8.19
CA ASN A 122 11.87 -9.87 -6.80
C ASN A 122 10.67 -10.81 -6.59
N ASN A 123 10.97 -12.05 -6.26
CA ASN A 123 9.98 -13.08 -5.93
C ASN A 123 9.66 -13.11 -4.42
N SER A 124 10.32 -12.26 -3.63
CA SER A 124 10.21 -12.25 -2.17
C SER A 124 9.13 -11.33 -1.63
N LEU A 125 8.50 -10.54 -2.52
CA LEU A 125 7.44 -9.61 -2.14
C LEU A 125 6.24 -10.36 -1.53
N LYS A 126 5.81 -9.91 -0.35
CA LYS A 126 4.73 -10.54 0.42
C LYS A 126 3.44 -9.73 0.40
N HIS A 127 3.56 -8.44 0.61
CA HIS A 127 2.39 -7.56 0.72
C HIS A 127 2.61 -6.24 0.00
N THR A 128 1.50 -5.62 -0.38
CA THR A 128 1.45 -4.21 -0.75
C THR A 128 0.45 -3.49 0.14
N ILE A 129 0.72 -2.24 0.43
CA ILE A 129 -0.10 -1.40 1.30
C ILE A 129 -0.40 -0.10 0.57
N ILE A 130 -1.65 0.35 0.66
CA ILE A 130 -2.05 1.72 0.39
C ILE A 130 -2.43 2.31 1.73
N CYS A 131 -1.84 3.43 2.12
CA CYS A 131 -2.18 4.05 3.39
C CYS A 131 -2.12 5.58 3.35
N ASN A 132 -2.75 6.17 4.34
CA ASN A 132 -2.43 7.46 4.91
C ASN A 132 -2.16 7.27 6.40
N ALA A 133 -1.99 8.36 7.17
CA ALA A 133 -1.70 8.25 8.60
C ALA A 133 -2.85 7.59 9.42
N HIS A 134 -4.06 7.52 8.86
CA HIS A 134 -5.24 6.99 9.56
C HIS A 134 -5.65 5.60 9.06
N GLU A 135 -5.66 5.37 7.75
CA GLU A 135 -6.26 4.18 7.14
C GLU A 135 -5.25 3.39 6.32
N PHE A 136 -5.34 2.08 6.41
CA PHE A 136 -4.46 1.12 5.76
C PHE A 136 -5.27 0.08 5.00
N PHE A 137 -4.95 -0.10 3.71
CA PHE A 137 -5.45 -1.16 2.85
C PHE A 137 -4.29 -2.09 2.52
N LEU A 138 -4.36 -3.31 3.01
CA LEU A 138 -3.31 -4.32 2.92
C LEU A 138 -3.73 -5.42 1.94
N PHE A 139 -2.87 -5.73 0.97
CA PHE A 139 -3.07 -6.76 -0.04
C PHE A 139 -1.99 -7.84 0.08
N ASP A 140 -2.38 -9.10 0.04
CA ASP A 140 -1.47 -10.23 -0.12
C ASP A 140 -1.00 -10.26 -1.59
N CYS A 141 0.31 -10.27 -1.83
CA CYS A 141 0.84 -10.30 -3.19
C CYS A 141 0.45 -11.54 -3.98
N LYS A 142 0.12 -12.64 -3.30
CA LYS A 142 -0.42 -13.83 -3.97
C LYS A 142 -1.77 -13.56 -4.62
N ASP A 143 -2.59 -12.72 -3.97
CA ASP A 143 -3.90 -12.33 -4.51
C ASP A 143 -3.78 -11.30 -5.65
N LEU A 144 -2.60 -10.69 -5.85
CA LEU A 144 -2.31 -9.76 -6.94
C LEU A 144 -1.66 -10.42 -8.18
N LEU A 145 -1.24 -11.68 -8.09
CA LEU A 145 -0.48 -12.33 -9.16
C LEU A 145 -1.22 -12.37 -10.50
N PHE A 146 -2.55 -12.48 -10.49
CA PHE A 146 -3.35 -12.46 -11.72
C PHE A 146 -3.17 -11.17 -12.54
N LEU A 147 -2.81 -10.04 -11.90
CA LEU A 147 -2.51 -8.79 -12.60
C LEU A 147 -1.26 -8.93 -13.48
N ASN A 148 -0.30 -9.77 -13.07
CA ASN A 148 0.88 -10.11 -13.87
C ASN A 148 0.55 -11.04 -15.05
N GLU A 149 -0.57 -11.73 -15.03
CA GLU A 149 -0.97 -12.69 -16.07
C GLU A 149 -1.90 -12.07 -17.11
N ASP A 150 -2.62 -11.02 -16.73
CA ASP A 150 -3.57 -10.33 -17.61
C ASP A 150 -2.86 -9.63 -18.77
N LYS A 151 -3.27 -9.96 -20.00
CA LYS A 151 -2.66 -9.45 -21.23
C LYS A 151 -2.82 -7.94 -21.40
N ARG A 152 -3.99 -7.38 -21.06
CA ARG A 152 -4.26 -5.93 -21.22
C ARG A 152 -3.46 -5.13 -20.21
N ILE A 153 -3.38 -5.60 -18.96
CA ILE A 153 -2.57 -4.94 -17.92
C ILE A 153 -1.09 -4.98 -18.30
N LYS A 154 -0.59 -6.12 -18.80
CA LYS A 154 0.78 -6.20 -19.35
C LYS A 154 1.03 -5.20 -20.49
N ASP A 155 0.07 -5.02 -21.37
CA ASP A 155 0.21 -4.06 -22.47
C ASP A 155 0.20 -2.60 -22.00
N PHE A 156 -0.64 -2.24 -21.02
CA PHE A 156 -0.60 -0.93 -20.37
C PHE A 156 0.75 -0.69 -19.69
N TYR A 157 1.24 -1.69 -18.96
CA TYR A 157 2.52 -1.64 -18.27
C TYR A 157 3.69 -1.46 -19.25
N LYS A 158 3.78 -2.27 -20.30
CA LYS A 158 4.82 -2.16 -21.33
C LYS A 158 4.86 -0.76 -21.98
N LYS A 159 3.70 -0.16 -22.21
CA LYS A 159 3.61 1.21 -22.77
C LYS A 159 4.11 2.27 -21.79
N CYS A 160 3.94 2.02 -20.49
CA CYS A 160 4.41 2.92 -19.43
C CYS A 160 5.93 2.83 -19.21
N VAL A 161 6.52 1.62 -19.22
CA VAL A 161 7.90 1.37 -18.80
C VAL A 161 8.94 1.60 -19.92
N LYS A 162 8.54 1.50 -21.19
CA LYS A 162 9.46 1.56 -22.36
C LYS A 162 10.12 2.91 -22.61
N LYS A 163 9.78 3.98 -21.88
CA LYS A 163 10.49 5.28 -21.96
C LYS A 163 10.70 5.83 -20.56
N GLU A 164 11.96 6.08 -20.26
CA GLU A 164 12.32 6.81 -19.06
C GLU A 164 11.67 8.20 -19.09
N GLY A 165 11.09 8.53 -17.97
CA GLY A 165 10.70 9.88 -17.65
C GLY A 165 9.31 10.26 -18.11
N THR A 166 8.72 10.99 -17.29
CA THR A 166 7.60 11.90 -17.36
C THR A 166 6.22 11.28 -17.38
N ASP A 167 5.66 11.58 -16.40
CA ASP A 167 4.32 11.91 -15.99
C ASP A 167 3.12 11.56 -16.92
N PRO A 168 3.06 11.92 -18.24
CA PRO A 168 1.90 11.62 -19.06
C PRO A 168 1.64 10.13 -19.28
N LYS A 169 2.70 9.30 -19.37
CA LYS A 169 2.54 7.84 -19.59
C LYS A 169 2.12 7.11 -18.34
N THR A 170 2.66 7.54 -17.20
CA THR A 170 2.27 7.03 -15.90
C THR A 170 0.83 7.40 -15.59
N LYS A 171 0.41 8.64 -15.85
CA LYS A 171 -0.98 9.07 -15.74
C LYS A 171 -1.90 8.28 -16.66
N LYS A 172 -1.46 8.02 -17.89
CA LYS A 172 -2.20 7.17 -18.82
C LYS A 172 -2.34 5.74 -18.34
N PHE A 173 -1.28 5.14 -17.79
CA PHE A 173 -1.36 3.82 -17.18
C PHE A 173 -2.42 3.77 -16.08
N TYR A 174 -2.45 4.77 -15.20
CA TYR A 174 -3.43 4.81 -14.11
C TYR A 174 -4.87 4.90 -14.63
N SER A 175 -5.13 5.76 -15.62
CA SER A 175 -6.46 5.92 -16.20
C SER A 175 -6.91 4.67 -16.97
N ASP A 176 -6.02 4.09 -17.79
CA ASP A 176 -6.32 2.89 -18.58
C ASP A 176 -6.57 1.69 -17.66
N LEU A 177 -5.77 1.52 -16.60
CA LEU A 177 -5.96 0.47 -15.61
C LEU A 177 -7.26 0.64 -14.84
N GLU A 178 -7.53 1.85 -14.33
CA GLU A 178 -8.75 2.13 -13.57
C GLU A 178 -10.01 1.87 -14.41
N GLU A 179 -10.02 2.34 -15.66
CA GLU A 179 -11.14 2.13 -16.58
C GLU A 179 -11.34 0.64 -16.87
N TYR A 180 -10.27 -0.09 -17.18
CA TYR A 180 -10.32 -1.51 -17.46
C TYR A 180 -10.86 -2.31 -16.26
N LEU A 181 -10.34 -2.06 -15.07
CA LEU A 181 -10.80 -2.75 -13.85
C LEU A 181 -12.26 -2.44 -13.53
N LYS A 182 -12.73 -1.23 -13.83
CA LYS A 182 -14.13 -0.83 -13.62
C LYS A 182 -15.11 -1.46 -14.59
N LYS A 183 -14.71 -1.65 -15.85
CA LYS A 183 -15.66 -2.00 -16.91
C LYS A 183 -15.54 -3.43 -17.41
N ASP A 184 -14.33 -3.84 -17.75
CA ASP A 184 -14.08 -5.00 -18.57
C ASP A 184 -13.41 -6.16 -17.82
N PHE A 185 -12.76 -5.89 -16.69
CA PHE A 185 -12.04 -6.90 -15.94
C PHE A 185 -13.02 -7.73 -15.09
N GLU A 186 -12.90 -9.05 -15.19
CA GLU A 186 -13.63 -9.99 -14.33
C GLU A 186 -12.65 -10.70 -13.42
N GLY A 187 -12.80 -10.50 -12.12
CA GLY A 187 -11.96 -11.13 -11.11
C GLY A 187 -12.24 -10.58 -9.72
N GLU A 188 -11.75 -11.31 -8.73
CA GLU A 188 -11.85 -10.96 -7.31
C GLU A 188 -10.48 -10.63 -6.75
N LEU A 189 -10.41 -9.56 -5.96
CA LEU A 189 -9.23 -9.18 -5.19
C LEU A 189 -9.57 -9.03 -3.72
N ARG A 190 -8.90 -9.80 -2.89
CA ARG A 190 -9.06 -9.75 -1.44
C ARG A 190 -8.11 -8.74 -0.82
N TYR A 191 -8.59 -8.06 0.22
CA TYR A 191 -7.80 -7.09 0.96
C TYR A 191 -8.26 -7.02 2.42
N THR A 192 -7.40 -6.46 3.27
CA THR A 192 -7.73 -6.15 4.67
C THR A 192 -7.63 -4.64 4.86
N HIS A 193 -8.62 -4.08 5.54
CA HIS A 193 -8.63 -2.66 5.91
C HIS A 193 -8.68 -2.50 7.42
N PHE A 194 -7.89 -1.58 7.95
CA PHE A 194 -7.96 -1.13 9.34
C PHE A 194 -7.68 0.37 9.44
N ASN A 195 -8.12 0.95 10.57
CA ASN A 195 -8.02 2.38 10.84
C ASN A 195 -7.30 2.60 12.18
N LEU A 196 -6.20 3.33 12.17
CA LEU A 196 -5.41 3.66 13.36
C LEU A 196 -6.01 4.83 14.15
N SER A 197 -6.78 5.73 13.51
CA SER A 197 -7.38 6.87 14.23
C SER A 197 -8.48 6.47 15.22
N SER A 198 -8.96 5.22 15.15
CA SER A 198 -9.90 4.63 16.11
C SER A 198 -9.23 3.76 17.16
N TYR A 199 -7.89 3.78 17.23
CA TYR A 199 -7.16 3.09 18.26
C TYR A 199 -7.48 3.69 19.64
N ASP A 200 -7.93 2.83 20.57
CA ASP A 200 -8.15 3.18 21.96
C ASP A 200 -7.19 2.34 22.81
N PRO A 201 -6.26 2.94 23.56
CA PRO A 201 -5.25 2.23 24.36
C PRO A 201 -5.81 1.59 25.63
N LYS A 202 -7.14 1.62 25.88
CA LYS A 202 -7.79 1.04 27.08
C LYS A 202 -7.94 -0.46 26.99
#